data_44bf12a4ed71d1ac8d11d03cf83724ab
#
_entry.id   44bf12a4ed71d1ac8d11d03cf83724ab
#
_cell.length_a   1.000
_cell.length_b   1.000
_cell.length_c   1.000
_cell.angle_alpha   90.00
_cell.angle_beta   90.00
_cell.angle_gamma   90.00
#
_symmetry.space_group_name_H-M   'P 1'
#
loop_
_entity.id
_entity.type
_entity.pdbx_description
1 polymer ?
#
loop_
_entity_poly.entity_id
_entity_poly.type
_entity_poly.pdbx_seq_one_letter_code
_entity_poly.pdbx_strand_id
1 'polypeptide(L)'
;VTETMTEATPKAAALRALHRRRSPGDPLVLPGPWDAASARVFAEAGFPALATPSAGIAACLGYEDGRTPADEMFAAVARIVRSVDVPVSADIEGGYGIAPKELVERLLETGAVGCNLEDSEDGTLKDPQAHADWLAEVRHAAADRVFVNARIDTFIRGGSDPKKAAEQAIERAALYVAAGADCVYPIGAPVDVLPLLRSGIQGPINVHGTVTGGPSPAELGELGATRITFGPQLQRAAAQALGDIAAGLTR
;
A
#
# COMPACT_ATOMS: atom_id res chain seq x y z
N VAL A 1 21.70 -12.98 -25.06
CA VAL A 1 21.81 -12.61 -23.65
C VAL A 1 21.27 -11.20 -23.54
N THR A 2 20.01 -11.07 -23.18
CA THR A 2 19.33 -9.77 -23.00
C THR A 2 19.78 -9.24 -21.65
N GLU A 3 20.52 -8.12 -21.65
CA GLU A 3 20.80 -7.35 -20.44
C GLU A 3 19.46 -6.98 -19.81
N THR A 4 19.22 -7.50 -18.62
CA THR A 4 18.03 -7.18 -17.82
C THR A 4 18.11 -5.70 -17.46
N MET A 5 17.18 -4.89 -17.98
CA MET A 5 17.11 -3.45 -17.66
C MET A 5 16.95 -3.30 -16.15
N THR A 6 18.03 -2.94 -15.46
CA THR A 6 18.07 -2.68 -14.01
C THR A 6 17.64 -1.25 -13.67
N GLU A 7 17.46 -0.39 -14.68
CA GLU A 7 17.11 1.00 -14.51
C GLU A 7 15.61 1.21 -14.21
N ALA A 8 15.34 2.21 -13.35
CA ALA A 8 13.99 2.60 -13.01
C ALA A 8 13.23 3.09 -14.25
N THR A 9 11.99 2.62 -14.43
CA THR A 9 11.09 3.19 -15.43
C THR A 9 10.74 4.64 -15.07
N PRO A 10 10.36 5.50 -16.04
CA PRO A 10 9.91 6.86 -15.74
C PRO A 10 8.81 6.92 -14.67
N LYS A 11 7.86 5.97 -14.67
CA LYS A 11 6.79 5.88 -13.65
C LYS A 11 7.33 5.51 -12.27
N ALA A 12 8.32 4.61 -12.17
CA ALA A 12 8.95 4.24 -10.89
C ALA A 12 9.74 5.43 -10.31
N ALA A 13 10.50 6.15 -11.15
CA ALA A 13 11.21 7.35 -10.76
C ALA A 13 10.23 8.46 -10.31
N ALA A 14 9.12 8.64 -11.02
CA ALA A 14 8.07 9.59 -10.66
C ALA A 14 7.44 9.26 -9.30
N LEU A 15 7.11 7.99 -9.03
CA LEU A 15 6.55 7.57 -7.75
C LEU A 15 7.52 7.85 -6.59
N ARG A 16 8.81 7.55 -6.75
CA ARG A 16 9.84 7.90 -5.74
C ARG A 16 9.96 9.42 -5.54
N ALA A 17 9.94 10.20 -6.60
CA ALA A 17 10.02 11.65 -6.52
C ALA A 17 8.83 12.26 -5.76
N LEU A 18 7.62 11.72 -5.92
CA LEU A 18 6.43 12.13 -5.18
C LEU A 18 6.58 11.93 -3.66
N HIS A 19 7.29 10.90 -3.21
CA HIS A 19 7.51 10.65 -1.79
C HIS A 19 8.63 11.53 -1.18
N ARG A 20 9.61 11.98 -1.98
CA ARG A 20 10.77 12.75 -1.49
C ARG A 20 10.50 14.23 -1.27
N ARG A 21 9.46 14.79 -1.88
CA ARG A 21 9.19 16.25 -1.93
C ARG A 21 8.05 16.67 -0.99
N ARG A 22 7.89 15.99 0.15
CA ARG A 22 6.80 16.29 1.06
C ARG A 22 7.28 17.12 2.25
N SER A 23 6.59 18.22 2.52
CA SER A 23 6.71 19.00 3.74
C SER A 23 5.70 18.51 4.78
N PRO A 24 5.92 18.82 6.07
CA PRO A 24 4.88 18.63 7.09
C PRO A 24 3.56 19.28 6.62
N GLY A 25 2.44 18.60 6.86
CA GLY A 25 1.13 19.08 6.42
C GLY A 25 0.78 18.86 4.93
N ASP A 26 1.72 18.39 4.10
CA ASP A 26 1.48 18.07 2.68
C ASP A 26 1.86 16.60 2.34
N PRO A 27 1.17 15.61 2.89
CA PRO A 27 1.42 14.20 2.58
C PRO A 27 0.97 13.84 1.17
N LEU A 28 1.58 12.79 0.61
CA LEU A 28 1.14 12.22 -0.66
C LEU A 28 -0.15 11.41 -0.44
N VAL A 29 -1.26 11.88 -0.98
CA VAL A 29 -2.55 11.18 -0.94
C VAL A 29 -2.67 10.25 -2.14
N LEU A 30 -2.86 8.96 -1.90
CA LEU A 30 -3.00 7.91 -2.91
C LEU A 30 -4.35 7.21 -2.74
N PRO A 31 -5.39 7.59 -3.52
CA PRO A 31 -6.64 6.87 -3.50
C PRO A 31 -6.48 5.45 -4.06
N GLY A 32 -7.31 4.53 -3.56
CA GLY A 32 -7.24 3.12 -3.89
C GLY A 32 -8.28 2.69 -4.92
N PRO A 33 -7.92 2.58 -6.22
CA PRO A 33 -8.80 2.00 -7.22
C PRO A 33 -8.89 0.49 -7.06
N TRP A 34 -10.07 -0.04 -7.26
CA TRP A 34 -10.36 -1.48 -7.22
C TRP A 34 -10.67 -2.08 -8.60
N ASP A 35 -10.85 -1.21 -9.60
CA ASP A 35 -11.08 -1.55 -11.00
C ASP A 35 -10.61 -0.42 -11.93
N ALA A 36 -10.72 -0.66 -13.24
CA ALA A 36 -10.32 0.31 -14.26
C ALA A 36 -11.21 1.57 -14.28
N ALA A 37 -12.47 1.47 -13.86
CA ALA A 37 -13.39 2.62 -13.84
C ALA A 37 -13.02 3.57 -12.69
N SER A 38 -12.85 3.05 -11.48
CA SER A 38 -12.41 3.83 -10.32
C SER A 38 -11.02 4.43 -10.51
N ALA A 39 -10.10 3.71 -11.19
CA ALA A 39 -8.78 4.24 -11.52
C ALA A 39 -8.84 5.49 -12.39
N ARG A 40 -9.68 5.48 -13.44
CA ARG A 40 -9.87 6.66 -14.29
C ARG A 40 -10.47 7.83 -13.51
N VAL A 41 -11.48 7.59 -12.66
CA VAL A 41 -12.08 8.63 -11.81
C VAL A 41 -11.01 9.35 -10.97
N PHE A 42 -10.12 8.59 -10.33
CA PHE A 42 -9.06 9.20 -9.51
C PHE A 42 -7.99 9.90 -10.34
N ALA A 43 -7.60 9.34 -11.48
CA ALA A 43 -6.64 9.99 -12.37
C ALA A 43 -7.19 11.30 -12.96
N GLU A 44 -8.44 11.32 -13.40
CA GLU A 44 -9.16 12.50 -13.90
C GLU A 44 -9.37 13.56 -12.81
N ALA A 45 -9.51 13.15 -11.55
CA ALA A 45 -9.53 14.06 -10.41
C ALA A 45 -8.17 14.70 -10.09
N GLY A 46 -7.09 14.31 -10.80
CA GLY A 46 -5.77 14.92 -10.71
C GLY A 46 -4.84 14.29 -9.67
N PHE A 47 -5.15 13.10 -9.15
CA PHE A 47 -4.22 12.41 -8.26
C PHE A 47 -2.97 11.95 -9.02
N PRO A 48 -1.76 12.28 -8.52
CA PRO A 48 -0.52 12.07 -9.26
C PRO A 48 -0.04 10.60 -9.26
N ALA A 49 -0.62 9.75 -8.43
CA ALA A 49 -0.39 8.32 -8.35
C ALA A 49 -1.54 7.63 -7.61
N LEU A 50 -1.65 6.32 -7.72
CA LEU A 50 -2.71 5.51 -7.12
C LEU A 50 -2.11 4.35 -6.32
N ALA A 51 -2.86 3.83 -5.32
CA ALA A 51 -2.44 2.67 -4.54
C ALA A 51 -3.61 1.70 -4.37
N THR A 52 -3.60 0.56 -5.08
CA THR A 52 -4.72 -0.39 -5.05
C THR A 52 -4.93 -1.00 -3.67
N PRO A 53 -6.19 -1.23 -3.25
CA PRO A 53 -6.48 -1.99 -2.03
C PRO A 53 -6.78 -3.46 -2.38
N SER A 54 -6.02 -4.43 -1.83
CA SER A 54 -6.28 -5.86 -2.00
C SER A 54 -7.71 -6.24 -1.61
N ALA A 55 -8.17 -5.79 -0.43
CA ALA A 55 -9.52 -6.03 0.06
C ALA A 55 -10.63 -5.46 -0.85
N GLY A 56 -10.41 -4.30 -1.47
CA GLY A 56 -11.35 -3.71 -2.42
C GLY A 56 -11.42 -4.48 -3.74
N ILE A 57 -10.27 -4.95 -4.23
CA ILE A 57 -10.21 -5.82 -5.42
C ILE A 57 -10.86 -7.18 -5.12
N ALA A 58 -10.54 -7.81 -3.99
CA ALA A 58 -11.12 -9.07 -3.55
C ALA A 58 -12.65 -8.99 -3.56
N ALA A 59 -13.23 -7.96 -2.95
CA ALA A 59 -14.67 -7.73 -2.91
C ALA A 59 -15.30 -7.64 -4.32
N CYS A 60 -14.63 -7.01 -5.28
CA CYS A 60 -15.10 -6.89 -6.66
C CYS A 60 -14.98 -8.20 -7.44
N LEU A 61 -14.04 -9.06 -7.09
CA LEU A 61 -13.85 -10.37 -7.70
C LEU A 61 -14.70 -11.47 -7.03
N GLY A 62 -15.39 -11.16 -5.92
CA GLY A 62 -16.22 -12.10 -5.18
C GLY A 62 -15.46 -12.94 -4.16
N TYR A 63 -14.28 -12.50 -3.73
CA TYR A 63 -13.48 -13.13 -2.69
C TYR A 63 -13.56 -12.40 -1.35
N GLU A 64 -13.32 -13.12 -0.28
CA GLU A 64 -12.98 -12.50 1.00
C GLU A 64 -11.56 -11.92 0.97
N ASP A 65 -11.31 -10.92 1.81
CA ASP A 65 -9.99 -10.31 1.97
C ASP A 65 -8.93 -11.37 2.35
N GLY A 66 -7.78 -11.36 1.70
CA GLY A 66 -6.72 -12.35 1.88
C GLY A 66 -7.02 -13.73 1.25
N ARG A 67 -8.07 -13.86 0.41
CA ARG A 67 -8.43 -15.13 -0.26
C ARG A 67 -8.41 -15.07 -1.78
N THR A 68 -8.03 -13.93 -2.35
CA THR A 68 -7.92 -13.80 -3.81
C THR A 68 -6.71 -14.59 -4.32
N PRO A 69 -6.88 -15.50 -5.29
CA PRO A 69 -5.73 -16.15 -5.94
C PRO A 69 -4.78 -15.12 -6.55
N ALA A 70 -3.47 -15.36 -6.43
CA ALA A 70 -2.43 -14.46 -6.93
C ALA A 70 -2.64 -14.08 -8.40
N ASP A 71 -2.96 -15.04 -9.26
CA ASP A 71 -3.17 -14.80 -10.69
C ASP A 71 -4.32 -13.82 -10.97
N GLU A 72 -5.41 -13.90 -10.22
CA GLU A 72 -6.54 -13.00 -10.35
C GLU A 72 -6.22 -11.62 -9.81
N MET A 73 -5.48 -11.51 -8.70
CA MET A 73 -5.02 -10.24 -8.17
C MET A 73 -4.09 -9.53 -9.16
N PHE A 74 -3.07 -10.20 -9.69
CA PHE A 74 -2.18 -9.62 -10.70
C PHE A 74 -2.92 -9.23 -11.98
N ALA A 75 -3.88 -10.05 -12.42
CA ALA A 75 -4.72 -9.71 -13.58
C ALA A 75 -5.60 -8.48 -13.33
N ALA A 76 -6.14 -8.31 -12.12
CA ALA A 76 -6.91 -7.12 -11.74
C ALA A 76 -6.01 -5.87 -11.70
N VAL A 77 -4.84 -5.96 -11.07
CA VAL A 77 -3.83 -4.89 -11.06
C VAL A 77 -3.45 -4.47 -12.47
N ALA A 78 -3.17 -5.42 -13.37
CA ALA A 78 -2.83 -5.13 -14.77
C ALA A 78 -3.96 -4.38 -15.50
N ARG A 79 -5.25 -4.70 -15.22
CA ARG A 79 -6.39 -3.96 -15.78
C ARG A 79 -6.45 -2.53 -15.28
N ILE A 80 -6.17 -2.29 -14.00
CA ILE A 80 -6.10 -0.96 -13.38
C ILE A 80 -4.95 -0.17 -14.01
N VAL A 81 -3.75 -0.72 -14.03
CA VAL A 81 -2.54 -0.03 -14.53
C VAL A 81 -2.68 0.42 -15.98
N ARG A 82 -3.20 -0.45 -16.88
CA ARG A 82 -3.36 -0.10 -18.30
C ARG A 82 -4.43 0.95 -18.57
N SER A 83 -5.28 1.28 -17.58
CA SER A 83 -6.38 2.24 -17.73
C SER A 83 -5.98 3.68 -17.41
N VAL A 84 -4.75 3.91 -16.90
CA VAL A 84 -4.26 5.22 -16.44
C VAL A 84 -2.78 5.43 -16.78
N ASP A 85 -2.40 6.69 -16.92
CA ASP A 85 -1.01 7.06 -17.20
C ASP A 85 -0.18 7.34 -15.93
N VAL A 86 -0.85 7.55 -14.80
CA VAL A 86 -0.17 7.79 -13.51
C VAL A 86 0.46 6.52 -12.94
N PRO A 87 1.52 6.63 -12.10
CA PRO A 87 2.08 5.48 -11.40
C PRO A 87 1.07 4.77 -10.51
N VAL A 88 1.12 3.44 -10.47
CA VAL A 88 0.29 2.61 -9.59
C VAL A 88 1.18 1.79 -8.67
N SER A 89 0.86 1.82 -7.37
CA SER A 89 1.40 0.94 -6.33
C SER A 89 0.35 -0.14 -6.02
N ALA A 90 0.71 -1.41 -6.11
CA ALA A 90 -0.22 -2.52 -5.89
C ALA A 90 -0.12 -3.05 -4.46
N ASP A 91 -1.27 -3.26 -3.80
CA ASP A 91 -1.32 -4.07 -2.59
C ASP A 91 -1.36 -5.55 -3.02
N ILE A 92 -0.26 -6.26 -2.77
CA ILE A 92 -0.09 -7.68 -3.10
C ILE A 92 0.08 -8.53 -1.85
N GLU A 93 -0.53 -8.09 -0.76
CA GLU A 93 -0.61 -8.81 0.52
C GLU A 93 0.78 -9.23 1.03
N GLY A 94 0.95 -10.47 1.48
CA GLY A 94 2.24 -11.03 1.92
C GLY A 94 3.08 -11.64 0.77
N GLY A 95 2.71 -11.43 -0.50
CA GLY A 95 3.40 -11.98 -1.67
C GLY A 95 2.99 -13.39 -2.05
N TYR A 96 1.89 -13.92 -1.50
CA TYR A 96 1.24 -15.19 -1.89
C TYR A 96 2.15 -16.43 -1.81
N GLY A 97 3.21 -16.41 -0.99
CA GLY A 97 4.21 -17.50 -0.93
C GLY A 97 5.08 -17.63 -2.19
N ILE A 98 5.03 -16.66 -3.10
CA ILE A 98 5.83 -16.64 -4.32
C ILE A 98 7.26 -16.21 -3.97
N ALA A 99 8.25 -16.82 -4.62
CA ALA A 99 9.66 -16.46 -4.41
C ALA A 99 9.93 -15.00 -4.84
N PRO A 100 10.80 -14.24 -4.12
CA PRO A 100 11.01 -12.82 -4.33
C PRO A 100 11.25 -12.38 -5.77
N LYS A 101 12.09 -13.12 -6.49
CA LYS A 101 12.40 -12.84 -7.90
C LYS A 101 11.16 -12.98 -8.79
N GLU A 102 10.43 -14.07 -8.67
CA GLU A 102 9.22 -14.34 -9.45
C GLU A 102 8.12 -13.32 -9.09
N LEU A 103 7.97 -13.01 -7.79
CA LEU A 103 7.01 -12.00 -7.31
C LEU A 103 7.24 -10.64 -7.98
N VAL A 104 8.50 -10.21 -8.04
CA VAL A 104 8.87 -8.94 -8.68
C VAL A 104 8.65 -8.98 -10.18
N GLU A 105 9.00 -10.08 -10.86
CA GLU A 105 8.76 -10.24 -12.29
C GLU A 105 7.27 -10.16 -12.62
N ARG A 106 6.43 -10.88 -11.89
CA ARG A 106 4.96 -10.86 -12.04
C ARG A 106 4.37 -9.47 -11.75
N LEU A 107 4.86 -8.77 -10.73
CA LEU A 107 4.44 -7.40 -10.45
C LEU A 107 4.76 -6.45 -11.61
N LEU A 108 5.98 -6.53 -12.13
CA LEU A 108 6.44 -5.69 -13.25
C LEU A 108 5.66 -5.98 -14.54
N GLU A 109 5.28 -7.22 -14.79
CA GLU A 109 4.42 -7.60 -15.93
C GLU A 109 3.05 -6.91 -15.87
N THR A 110 2.52 -6.59 -14.69
CA THR A 110 1.31 -5.78 -14.55
C THR A 110 1.49 -4.33 -14.97
N GLY A 111 2.73 -3.85 -15.00
CA GLY A 111 3.09 -2.44 -15.17
C GLY A 111 3.00 -1.61 -13.88
N ALA A 112 2.69 -2.20 -12.74
CA ALA A 112 2.79 -1.54 -11.44
C ALA A 112 4.26 -1.24 -11.10
N VAL A 113 4.50 -0.10 -10.45
CA VAL A 113 5.85 0.40 -10.11
C VAL A 113 6.04 0.59 -8.60
N GLY A 114 5.13 0.07 -7.81
CA GLY A 114 5.23 -0.01 -6.36
C GLY A 114 4.39 -1.14 -5.82
N CYS A 115 4.65 -1.56 -4.59
CA CYS A 115 3.83 -2.54 -3.89
C CYS A 115 3.79 -2.30 -2.38
N ASN A 116 2.70 -2.78 -1.75
CA ASN A 116 2.68 -3.09 -0.32
C ASN A 116 3.07 -4.57 -0.14
N LEU A 117 3.83 -4.85 0.92
CA LEU A 117 4.18 -6.20 1.35
C LEU A 117 4.04 -6.29 2.86
N GLU A 118 3.12 -7.15 3.33
CA GLU A 118 2.78 -7.25 4.74
C GLU A 118 3.59 -8.31 5.49
N ASP A 119 3.82 -8.03 6.78
CA ASP A 119 4.60 -8.86 7.68
C ASP A 119 3.74 -9.82 8.53
N SER A 120 2.54 -10.15 8.05
CA SER A 120 1.69 -11.17 8.66
C SER A 120 1.30 -12.25 7.67
N GLU A 121 0.93 -13.42 8.19
CA GLU A 121 0.45 -14.57 7.45
C GLU A 121 -0.51 -15.38 8.34
N ASP A 122 -1.65 -15.77 7.78
CA ASP A 122 -2.70 -16.52 8.51
C ASP A 122 -3.05 -15.91 9.88
N GLY A 123 -3.07 -14.57 9.96
CA GLY A 123 -3.43 -13.84 11.16
C GLY A 123 -2.31 -13.70 12.20
N THR A 124 -1.10 -14.15 11.90
CA THR A 124 0.06 -14.12 12.80
C THR A 124 1.18 -13.26 12.23
N LEU A 125 1.85 -12.47 13.09
CA LEU A 125 3.03 -11.72 12.69
C LEU A 125 4.19 -12.67 12.37
N LYS A 126 4.86 -12.45 11.25
CA LYS A 126 6.11 -13.13 10.89
C LYS A 126 7.24 -12.71 11.82
N ASP A 127 8.27 -13.54 11.93
CA ASP A 127 9.52 -13.12 12.56
C ASP A 127 10.07 -11.87 11.84
N PRO A 128 10.43 -10.80 12.57
CA PRO A 128 10.79 -9.54 11.93
C PRO A 128 12.09 -9.62 11.13
N GLN A 129 13.08 -10.42 11.59
CA GLN A 129 14.33 -10.57 10.86
C GLN A 129 14.13 -11.41 9.60
N ALA A 130 13.40 -12.52 9.69
CA ALA A 130 13.12 -13.36 8.52
C ALA A 130 12.33 -12.59 7.45
N HIS A 131 11.39 -11.71 7.87
CA HIS A 131 10.68 -10.85 6.91
C HIS A 131 11.58 -9.76 6.31
N ALA A 132 12.49 -9.17 7.10
CA ALA A 132 13.49 -8.23 6.61
C ALA A 132 14.43 -8.87 5.58
N ASP A 133 14.90 -10.09 5.84
CA ASP A 133 15.75 -10.83 4.91
C ASP A 133 15.01 -11.09 3.58
N TRP A 134 13.75 -11.49 3.65
CA TRP A 134 12.88 -11.67 2.48
C TRP A 134 12.66 -10.35 1.72
N LEU A 135 12.43 -9.23 2.43
CA LEU A 135 12.32 -7.90 1.81
C LEU A 135 13.62 -7.47 1.11
N ALA A 136 14.78 -7.83 1.68
CA ALA A 136 16.08 -7.56 1.05
C ALA A 136 16.22 -8.34 -0.28
N GLU A 137 15.76 -9.58 -0.36
CA GLU A 137 15.72 -10.35 -1.61
C GLU A 137 14.75 -9.71 -2.64
N VAL A 138 13.56 -9.25 -2.19
CA VAL A 138 12.63 -8.49 -3.05
C VAL A 138 13.29 -7.22 -3.57
N ARG A 139 13.97 -6.45 -2.70
CA ARG A 139 14.69 -5.24 -3.10
C ARG A 139 15.79 -5.54 -4.10
N HIS A 140 16.57 -6.61 -3.86
CA HIS A 140 17.61 -7.04 -4.78
C HIS A 140 17.04 -7.37 -6.18
N ALA A 141 15.95 -8.13 -6.23
CA ALA A 141 15.29 -8.48 -7.49
C ALA A 141 14.67 -7.27 -8.20
N ALA A 142 14.08 -6.35 -7.42
CA ALA A 142 13.39 -5.17 -7.93
C ALA A 142 14.37 -4.07 -8.40
N ALA A 143 15.54 -3.98 -7.80
CA ALA A 143 16.44 -2.83 -7.95
C ALA A 143 15.65 -1.52 -7.77
N ASP A 144 15.77 -0.56 -8.68
CA ASP A 144 15.05 0.71 -8.66
C ASP A 144 13.71 0.69 -9.43
N ARG A 145 13.29 -0.48 -9.94
CA ARG A 145 12.07 -0.61 -10.76
C ARG A 145 10.78 -0.61 -9.94
N VAL A 146 10.84 -0.94 -8.64
CA VAL A 146 9.67 -1.03 -7.76
C VAL A 146 9.89 -0.21 -6.49
N PHE A 147 8.89 0.59 -6.10
CA PHE A 147 8.79 1.25 -4.80
C PHE A 147 8.21 0.26 -3.77
N VAL A 148 8.96 -0.09 -2.75
CA VAL A 148 8.53 -1.05 -1.72
C VAL A 148 8.00 -0.30 -0.51
N ASN A 149 6.71 -0.50 -0.19
CA ASN A 149 6.05 -0.03 1.01
C ASN A 149 5.86 -1.22 1.96
N ALA A 150 6.75 -1.38 2.95
CA ALA A 150 6.69 -2.47 3.90
C ALA A 150 5.55 -2.24 4.90
N ARG A 151 4.51 -3.09 4.84
CA ARG A 151 3.37 -3.03 5.74
C ARG A 151 3.69 -3.76 7.04
N ILE A 152 3.38 -3.10 8.17
CA ILE A 152 3.63 -3.58 9.52
C ILE A 152 2.29 -3.78 10.23
N ASP A 153 1.97 -5.01 10.58
CA ASP A 153 0.65 -5.42 11.07
C ASP A 153 0.55 -5.47 12.61
N THR A 154 1.48 -4.85 13.34
CA THR A 154 1.51 -4.90 14.82
C THR A 154 0.25 -4.35 15.48
N PHE A 155 -0.42 -3.35 14.90
CA PHE A 155 -1.66 -2.79 15.46
C PHE A 155 -2.90 -3.65 15.20
N ILE A 156 -2.84 -4.56 14.25
CA ILE A 156 -3.97 -5.45 13.91
C ILE A 156 -3.72 -6.89 14.33
N ARG A 157 -2.47 -7.27 14.68
CA ARG A 157 -2.07 -8.65 15.06
C ARG A 157 -1.27 -8.70 16.38
N GLY A 158 -0.73 -7.58 16.87
CA GLY A 158 0.21 -7.51 18.00
C GLY A 158 -0.44 -7.35 19.39
N GLY A 159 -1.78 -7.41 19.49
CA GLY A 159 -2.50 -7.24 20.77
C GLY A 159 -3.14 -5.85 20.92
N SER A 160 -3.73 -5.59 22.12
CA SER A 160 -4.61 -4.44 22.36
C SER A 160 -3.92 -3.19 22.93
N ASP A 161 -2.61 -3.23 23.21
CA ASP A 161 -1.87 -2.08 23.74
C ASP A 161 -1.24 -1.28 22.58
N PRO A 162 -1.78 -0.08 22.25
CA PRO A 162 -1.30 0.70 21.12
C PRO A 162 0.15 1.17 21.27
N LYS A 163 0.61 1.43 22.51
CA LYS A 163 1.99 1.87 22.77
C LYS A 163 2.97 0.75 22.52
N LYS A 164 2.69 -0.45 23.01
CA LYS A 164 3.50 -1.64 22.76
C LYS A 164 3.53 -1.99 21.26
N ALA A 165 2.37 -1.90 20.58
CA ALA A 165 2.30 -2.10 19.14
C ALA A 165 3.14 -1.07 18.37
N ALA A 166 3.18 0.19 18.83
CA ALA A 166 4.01 1.22 18.22
C ALA A 166 5.51 0.96 18.43
N GLU A 167 5.92 0.55 19.63
CA GLU A 167 7.31 0.17 19.92
C GLU A 167 7.77 -0.99 19.02
N GLN A 168 6.95 -2.04 18.89
CA GLN A 168 7.21 -3.15 17.97
C GLN A 168 7.24 -2.71 16.51
N ALA A 169 6.35 -1.78 16.12
CA ALA A 169 6.34 -1.23 14.76
C ALA A 169 7.64 -0.47 14.44
N ILE A 170 8.17 0.28 15.40
CA ILE A 170 9.45 1.02 15.26
C ILE A 170 10.62 0.05 15.09
N GLU A 171 10.68 -1.02 15.89
CA GLU A 171 11.72 -2.06 15.77
C GLU A 171 11.68 -2.74 14.40
N ARG A 172 10.47 -3.15 13.92
CA ARG A 172 10.27 -3.75 12.60
C ARG A 172 10.62 -2.76 11.48
N ALA A 173 10.18 -1.52 11.59
CA ALA A 173 10.47 -0.48 10.61
C ALA A 173 11.98 -0.28 10.41
N ALA A 174 12.77 -0.31 11.48
CA ALA A 174 14.22 -0.18 11.40
C ALA A 174 14.85 -1.31 10.56
N LEU A 175 14.41 -2.56 10.77
CA LEU A 175 14.85 -3.72 9.98
C LEU A 175 14.42 -3.61 8.52
N TYR A 176 13.18 -3.21 8.25
CA TYR A 176 12.63 -3.15 6.89
C TYR A 176 13.23 -2.01 6.07
N VAL A 177 13.50 -0.86 6.71
CA VAL A 177 14.22 0.25 6.06
C VAL A 177 15.66 -0.18 5.74
N ALA A 178 16.35 -0.88 6.66
CA ALA A 178 17.69 -1.43 6.42
C ALA A 178 17.69 -2.48 5.30
N ALA A 179 16.61 -3.25 5.15
CA ALA A 179 16.39 -4.20 4.05
C ALA A 179 16.07 -3.52 2.70
N GLY A 180 15.89 -2.20 2.68
CA GLY A 180 15.67 -1.42 1.46
C GLY A 180 14.21 -1.07 1.16
N ALA A 181 13.31 -1.12 2.15
CA ALA A 181 11.97 -0.56 2.00
C ALA A 181 12.06 0.96 1.77
N ASP A 182 11.31 1.47 0.80
CA ASP A 182 11.24 2.91 0.48
C ASP A 182 10.31 3.67 1.43
N CYS A 183 9.36 2.97 2.02
CA CYS A 183 8.34 3.49 2.93
C CYS A 183 7.91 2.36 3.87
N VAL A 184 7.42 2.69 5.06
CA VAL A 184 6.81 1.73 5.97
C VAL A 184 5.36 2.09 6.26
N TYR A 185 4.53 1.09 6.51
CA TYR A 185 3.10 1.24 6.71
C TYR A 185 2.62 0.53 7.98
N PRO A 186 2.70 1.17 9.16
CA PRO A 186 2.08 0.65 10.38
C PRO A 186 0.55 0.76 10.26
N ILE A 187 -0.06 -0.22 9.59
CA ILE A 187 -1.50 -0.20 9.30
C ILE A 187 -2.32 -0.32 10.60
N GLY A 188 -3.40 0.46 10.68
CA GLY A 188 -4.27 0.45 11.86
C GLY A 188 -3.72 1.24 13.05
N ALA A 189 -2.60 1.94 12.90
CA ALA A 189 -2.07 2.80 13.95
C ALA A 189 -3.08 3.89 14.33
N PRO A 190 -3.46 4.01 15.61
CA PRO A 190 -4.28 5.12 16.09
C PRO A 190 -3.57 6.46 15.89
N VAL A 191 -4.36 7.52 15.72
CA VAL A 191 -3.84 8.87 15.40
C VAL A 191 -2.92 9.41 16.49
N ASP A 192 -3.24 9.13 17.74
CA ASP A 192 -2.49 9.58 18.92
C ASP A 192 -1.09 8.96 19.07
N VAL A 193 -0.81 7.83 18.40
CA VAL A 193 0.54 7.23 18.39
C VAL A 193 1.40 7.68 17.20
N LEU A 194 0.85 8.41 16.23
CA LEU A 194 1.62 8.87 15.06
C LEU A 194 2.86 9.70 15.40
N PRO A 195 2.83 10.63 16.39
CA PRO A 195 4.03 11.35 16.80
C PRO A 195 5.12 10.42 17.35
N LEU A 196 4.76 9.35 18.08
CA LEU A 196 5.69 8.34 18.55
C LEU A 196 6.33 7.58 17.38
N LEU A 197 5.51 7.09 16.45
CA LEU A 197 5.99 6.43 15.23
C LEU A 197 6.92 7.35 14.44
N ARG A 198 6.53 8.63 14.26
CA ARG A 198 7.38 9.60 13.53
C ARG A 198 8.72 9.83 14.19
N SER A 199 8.76 9.87 15.52
CA SER A 199 10.03 10.06 16.26
C SER A 199 10.97 8.85 16.16
N GLY A 200 10.42 7.65 16.04
CA GLY A 200 11.19 6.39 16.04
C GLY A 200 11.52 5.85 14.65
N ILE A 201 10.72 6.19 13.63
CA ILE A 201 10.87 5.64 12.28
C ILE A 201 11.67 6.59 11.39
N GLN A 202 12.70 6.08 10.75
CA GLN A 202 13.46 6.81 9.74
C GLN A 202 12.82 6.60 8.35
N GLY A 203 12.63 7.70 7.61
CA GLY A 203 12.07 7.65 6.24
C GLY A 203 10.56 7.90 6.15
N PRO A 204 9.95 7.65 4.99
CA PRO A 204 8.54 7.86 4.75
C PRO A 204 7.64 6.91 5.55
N ILE A 205 6.51 7.44 6.05
CA ILE A 205 5.50 6.68 6.77
C ILE A 205 4.17 6.78 6.00
N ASN A 206 3.60 5.65 5.61
CA ASN A 206 2.24 5.55 5.12
C ASN A 206 1.28 5.45 6.31
N VAL A 207 0.21 6.23 6.28
CA VAL A 207 -0.85 6.21 7.29
C VAL A 207 -2.18 5.87 6.62
N HIS A 208 -3.03 5.16 7.34
CA HIS A 208 -4.40 4.88 6.91
C HIS A 208 -5.28 6.11 7.17
N GLY A 209 -5.72 6.75 6.09
CA GLY A 209 -6.67 7.85 6.16
C GLY A 209 -8.12 7.37 6.23
N THR A 210 -9.03 8.28 6.57
CA THR A 210 -10.47 8.03 6.57
C THR A 210 -11.16 8.85 5.48
N VAL A 211 -12.16 8.26 4.84
CA VAL A 211 -12.95 8.95 3.80
C VAL A 211 -13.93 9.94 4.41
N THR A 212 -14.45 9.60 5.58
CA THR A 212 -15.39 10.43 6.34
C THR A 212 -15.09 10.37 7.84
N GLY A 213 -15.20 11.51 8.52
CA GLY A 213 -15.15 11.57 9.98
C GLY A 213 -13.80 11.15 10.57
N GLY A 214 -12.77 11.94 10.37
CA GLY A 214 -11.43 11.72 10.94
C GLY A 214 -10.53 12.90 10.59
N PRO A 215 -9.24 12.85 10.97
CA PRO A 215 -8.31 13.89 10.60
C PRO A 215 -8.19 14.05 9.09
N SER A 216 -8.04 15.27 8.65
CA SER A 216 -7.74 15.60 7.25
C SER A 216 -6.35 15.09 6.86
N PRO A 217 -6.04 14.95 5.56
CA PRO A 217 -4.69 14.64 5.11
C PRO A 217 -3.62 15.60 5.65
N ALA A 218 -3.91 16.90 5.73
CA ALA A 218 -3.00 17.89 6.27
C ALA A 218 -2.70 17.65 7.76
N GLU A 219 -3.73 17.41 8.57
CA GLU A 219 -3.57 17.08 10.00
C GLU A 219 -2.77 15.80 10.21
N LEU A 220 -3.01 14.75 9.41
CA LEU A 220 -2.18 13.54 9.45
C LEU A 220 -0.74 13.82 9.04
N GLY A 221 -0.52 14.71 8.08
CA GLY A 221 0.80 15.18 7.66
C GLY A 221 1.56 15.88 8.77
N GLU A 222 0.92 16.77 9.52
CA GLU A 222 1.51 17.43 10.68
C GLU A 222 1.89 16.43 11.81
N LEU A 223 1.15 15.32 11.92
CA LEU A 223 1.46 14.24 12.85
C LEU A 223 2.56 13.28 12.34
N GLY A 224 3.08 13.49 11.12
CA GLY A 224 4.22 12.77 10.58
C GLY A 224 3.91 11.81 9.44
N ALA A 225 2.67 11.74 8.95
CA ALA A 225 2.37 11.00 7.74
C ALA A 225 3.03 11.65 6.51
N THR A 226 3.68 10.86 5.67
CA THR A 226 4.22 11.33 4.38
C THR A 226 3.45 10.76 3.20
N ARG A 227 2.71 9.67 3.42
CA ARG A 227 1.81 9.02 2.46
C ARG A 227 0.51 8.66 3.18
N ILE A 228 -0.60 8.79 2.48
CA ILE A 228 -1.93 8.42 2.99
C ILE A 228 -2.61 7.53 1.96
N THR A 229 -3.13 6.39 2.43
CA THR A 229 -3.96 5.45 1.68
C THR A 229 -5.23 5.13 2.47
N PHE A 230 -6.27 4.57 1.83
CA PHE A 230 -7.61 4.44 2.42
C PHE A 230 -8.08 2.98 2.53
N GLY A 231 -7.25 2.00 2.16
CA GLY A 231 -7.68 0.60 2.10
C GLY A 231 -8.97 0.43 1.27
N PRO A 232 -9.92 -0.40 1.71
CA PRO A 232 -11.16 -0.64 0.97
C PRO A 232 -12.24 0.43 1.17
N GLN A 233 -12.00 1.52 1.92
CA GLN A 233 -13.05 2.48 2.30
C GLN A 233 -13.70 3.16 1.08
N LEU A 234 -12.93 3.50 0.04
CA LEU A 234 -13.46 4.13 -1.17
C LEU A 234 -14.38 3.18 -1.94
N GLN A 235 -13.99 1.91 -2.06
CA GLN A 235 -14.83 0.87 -2.68
C GLN A 235 -16.12 0.66 -1.87
N ARG A 236 -16.03 0.56 -0.54
CA ARG A 236 -17.20 0.42 0.35
C ARG A 236 -18.14 1.61 0.26
N ALA A 237 -17.62 2.83 0.19
CA ALA A 237 -18.44 4.04 0.01
C ALA A 237 -19.19 4.03 -1.34
N ALA A 238 -18.54 3.59 -2.42
CA ALA A 238 -19.17 3.44 -3.73
C ALA A 238 -20.26 2.34 -3.71
N ALA A 239 -20.00 1.21 -3.07
CA ALA A 239 -20.98 0.13 -2.92
C ALA A 239 -22.19 0.58 -2.08
N GLN A 240 -21.98 1.36 -1.01
CA GLN A 240 -23.06 1.94 -0.22
C GLN A 240 -23.93 2.89 -1.04
N ALA A 241 -23.34 3.76 -1.84
CA ALA A 241 -24.07 4.67 -2.73
C ALA A 241 -24.94 3.90 -3.75
N LEU A 242 -24.43 2.81 -4.30
CA LEU A 242 -25.21 1.92 -5.17
C LEU A 242 -26.37 1.27 -4.41
N GLY A 243 -26.15 0.85 -3.16
CA GLY A 243 -27.21 0.29 -2.31
C GLY A 243 -28.33 1.30 -2.06
N ASP A 244 -28.00 2.55 -1.78
CA ASP A 244 -28.96 3.62 -1.55
C ASP A 244 -29.79 3.90 -2.81
N ILE A 245 -29.17 3.93 -3.99
CA ILE A 245 -29.85 4.05 -5.30
C ILE A 245 -30.78 2.86 -5.51
N ALA A 246 -30.31 1.63 -5.29
CA ALA A 246 -31.09 0.42 -5.50
C ALA A 246 -32.33 0.37 -4.59
N ALA A 247 -32.19 0.78 -3.33
CA ALA A 247 -33.33 0.89 -2.40
C ALA A 247 -34.40 1.91 -2.86
N GLY A 248 -34.00 2.96 -3.59
CA GLY A 248 -34.91 3.93 -4.19
C GLY A 248 -35.67 3.39 -5.42
N LEU A 249 -35.08 2.43 -6.14
CA LEU A 249 -35.66 1.83 -7.34
C LEU A 249 -36.71 0.73 -7.04
N THR A 250 -36.74 0.20 -5.83
CA THR A 250 -37.64 -0.88 -5.40
C THR A 250 -38.92 -0.39 -4.69
N ARG A 251 -39.15 0.93 -4.59
CA ARG A 251 -40.31 1.55 -3.91
C ARG A 251 -41.38 2.02 -4.86
#